data_6c850218d5089fd752f8d16d102e22c2
#
_entry.id   6c850218d5089fd752f8d16d102e22c2
#
_cell.length_a   1.000
_cell.length_b   1.000
_cell.length_c   1.000
_cell.angle_alpha   90.00
_cell.angle_beta   90.00
_cell.angle_gamma   90.00
#
_symmetry.space_group_name_H-M   'P 1'
#
loop_
_entity.id
_entity.type
_entity.pdbx_description
1 polymer ?
#
loop_
_entity_poly.entity_id
_entity_poly.type
_entity_poly.pdbx_seq_one_letter_code
_entity_poly.pdbx_strand_id
1 'polypeptide(L)'
;MDIIDIIREVVERVSSEVTIRQSDKDGNVTERVHPFINYLFGSDQYIKDTLDTWSKSAPKSNKSAGDTSGEKVKKFPLVALFVPFTEQYGDPAIYCKASISVLIACSSRQEWSNEKRKETSFENILKPIYESFIDELGRHDFVKEPYSGCFVHEKQDNYSYGRYGAYTQSGESVSEPIDAIVIRNLKLEIFERPCNR
;
A
#
# COMPACT_ATOMS: atom_id res chain seq x y z
N MET A 1 20.12 -2.98 8.76
CA MET A 1 18.75 -3.37 8.33
C MET A 1 18.47 -2.67 7.02
N ASP A 2 17.95 -3.38 6.03
CA ASP A 2 17.66 -2.83 4.69
C ASP A 2 16.36 -2.00 4.71
N ILE A 3 16.28 -0.97 3.87
CA ILE A 3 15.07 -0.14 3.70
C ILE A 3 13.84 -0.99 3.35
N ILE A 4 14.01 -2.01 2.51
CA ILE A 4 12.93 -2.92 2.12
C ILE A 4 12.34 -3.62 3.34
N ASP A 5 13.18 -4.06 4.27
CA ASP A 5 12.78 -4.73 5.49
C ASP A 5 12.15 -3.75 6.50
N ILE A 6 12.72 -2.55 6.64
CA ILE A 6 12.15 -1.47 7.47
C ILE A 6 10.71 -1.17 7.03
N ILE A 7 10.50 -0.95 5.72
CA ILE A 7 9.15 -0.63 5.22
C ILE A 7 8.20 -1.81 5.37
N ARG A 8 8.69 -3.07 5.23
CA ARG A 8 7.89 -4.26 5.49
C ARG A 8 7.40 -4.31 6.94
N GLU A 9 8.31 -4.12 7.90
CA GLU A 9 7.96 -4.09 9.34
C GLU A 9 6.99 -2.97 9.69
N VAL A 10 7.18 -1.79 9.08
CA VAL A 10 6.23 -0.67 9.24
C VAL A 10 4.84 -1.07 8.74
N VAL A 11 4.73 -1.69 7.56
CA VAL A 11 3.44 -2.15 7.01
C VAL A 11 2.79 -3.23 7.89
N GLU A 12 3.57 -4.14 8.46
CA GLU A 12 3.07 -5.15 9.40
C GLU A 12 2.51 -4.51 10.68
N ARG A 13 3.18 -3.50 11.23
CA ARG A 13 2.69 -2.72 12.38
C ARG A 13 1.42 -1.95 12.03
N VAL A 14 1.39 -1.25 10.90
CA VAL A 14 0.18 -0.58 10.39
C VAL A 14 -0.98 -1.57 10.30
N SER A 15 -0.74 -2.76 9.74
CA SER A 15 -1.77 -3.80 9.62
C SER A 15 -2.31 -4.25 10.99
N SER A 16 -1.48 -4.21 12.04
CA SER A 16 -1.86 -4.60 13.40
C SER A 16 -2.55 -3.50 14.21
N GLU A 17 -2.48 -2.24 13.80
CA GLU A 17 -2.98 -1.10 14.58
C GLU A 17 -4.12 -0.35 13.90
N VAL A 18 -4.11 -0.28 12.57
CA VAL A 18 -5.09 0.54 11.83
C VAL A 18 -6.48 -0.08 11.81
N THR A 19 -7.49 0.78 11.81
CA THR A 19 -8.88 0.42 11.56
C THR A 19 -9.35 1.10 10.29
N ILE A 20 -9.93 0.34 9.38
CA ILE A 20 -10.49 0.83 8.11
C ILE A 20 -11.97 0.53 8.02
N ARG A 21 -12.70 1.30 7.20
CA ARG A 21 -14.11 1.07 6.91
C ARG A 21 -14.27 0.65 5.46
N GLN A 22 -14.90 -0.49 5.23
CA GLN A 22 -15.17 -0.98 3.88
C GLN A 22 -16.66 -1.04 3.61
N SER A 23 -17.06 -0.53 2.44
CA SER A 23 -18.45 -0.67 1.98
C SER A 23 -18.59 -1.94 1.13
N ASP A 24 -19.62 -2.72 1.40
CA ASP A 24 -19.99 -3.86 0.56
C ASP A 24 -20.70 -3.43 -0.73
N LYS A 25 -21.20 -4.40 -1.51
CA LYS A 25 -21.93 -4.14 -2.76
C LYS A 25 -23.28 -3.43 -2.52
N ASP A 26 -23.86 -3.63 -1.36
CA ASP A 26 -25.17 -3.13 -0.97
C ASP A 26 -25.08 -1.79 -0.24
N GLY A 27 -23.86 -1.26 -0.07
CA GLY A 27 -23.60 0.03 0.56
C GLY A 27 -23.48 -0.04 2.09
N ASN A 28 -23.54 -1.25 2.70
CA ASN A 28 -23.33 -1.38 4.13
C ASN A 28 -21.84 -1.16 4.46
N VAL A 29 -21.60 -0.35 5.46
CA VAL A 29 -20.22 -0.04 5.93
C VAL A 29 -19.87 -1.01 7.04
N THR A 30 -18.77 -1.74 6.84
CA THR A 30 -18.21 -2.64 7.85
C THR A 30 -16.86 -2.09 8.30
N GLU A 31 -16.70 -1.96 9.59
CA GLU A 31 -15.42 -1.61 10.20
C GLU A 31 -14.52 -2.86 10.26
N ARG A 32 -13.27 -2.72 9.84
CA ARG A 32 -12.25 -3.76 9.93
C ARG A 32 -11.11 -3.25 10.80
N VAL A 33 -10.98 -3.88 11.94
CA VAL A 33 -9.85 -3.72 12.85
C VAL A 33 -8.76 -4.68 12.38
N HIS A 34 -7.52 -4.21 12.32
CA HIS A 34 -6.36 -4.99 11.89
C HIS A 34 -6.55 -5.62 10.50
N PRO A 35 -6.79 -4.81 9.45
CA PRO A 35 -6.95 -5.33 8.10
C PRO A 35 -5.64 -5.94 7.62
N PHE A 36 -5.72 -7.04 6.89
CA PHE A 36 -4.55 -7.54 6.17
C PHE A 36 -4.18 -6.56 5.05
N ILE A 37 -2.97 -6.01 5.12
CA ILE A 37 -2.40 -5.10 4.13
C ILE A 37 -1.27 -5.82 3.41
N ASN A 38 -1.37 -5.94 2.07
CA ASN A 38 -0.31 -6.53 1.28
C ASN A 38 0.89 -5.59 1.18
N TYR A 39 2.09 -6.15 1.19
CA TYR A 39 3.32 -5.43 0.91
C TYR A 39 3.99 -5.98 -0.34
N LEU A 40 4.37 -5.09 -1.25
CA LEU A 40 5.19 -5.40 -2.42
C LEU A 40 6.35 -4.40 -2.52
N PHE A 41 7.42 -4.80 -3.18
CA PHE A 41 8.48 -3.87 -3.60
C PHE A 41 8.99 -4.25 -4.97
N GLY A 42 9.35 -3.23 -5.76
CA GLY A 42 9.85 -3.45 -7.11
C GLY A 42 9.62 -2.26 -8.02
N SER A 43 9.90 -2.45 -9.31
CA SER A 43 9.52 -1.49 -10.34
C SER A 43 8.00 -1.44 -10.49
N ASP A 44 7.48 -0.35 -11.05
CA ASP A 44 6.05 -0.21 -11.37
C ASP A 44 5.53 -1.40 -12.19
N GLN A 45 6.30 -1.82 -13.21
CA GLN A 45 5.96 -2.97 -14.04
C GLN A 45 5.89 -4.28 -13.23
N TYR A 46 6.86 -4.52 -12.34
CA TYR A 46 6.88 -5.72 -11.52
C TYR A 46 5.67 -5.78 -10.58
N ILE A 47 5.34 -4.67 -9.93
CA ILE A 47 4.17 -4.57 -9.03
C ILE A 47 2.90 -4.87 -9.82
N LYS A 48 2.73 -4.27 -11.00
CA LYS A 48 1.62 -4.50 -11.89
C LYS A 48 1.50 -5.97 -12.29
N ASP A 49 2.58 -6.58 -12.78
CA ASP A 49 2.60 -7.98 -13.23
C ASP A 49 2.27 -8.94 -12.07
N THR A 50 2.73 -8.62 -10.86
CA THR A 50 2.40 -9.40 -9.66
C THR A 50 0.90 -9.34 -9.35
N LEU A 51 0.30 -8.15 -9.37
CA LEU A 51 -1.13 -7.97 -9.15
C LEU A 51 -1.97 -8.65 -10.24
N ASP A 52 -1.51 -8.62 -11.49
CA ASP A 52 -2.14 -9.31 -12.61
C ASP A 52 -2.08 -10.85 -12.42
N THR A 53 -0.95 -11.36 -11.94
CA THR A 53 -0.78 -12.79 -11.63
C THR A 53 -1.72 -13.22 -10.51
N TRP A 54 -1.84 -12.43 -9.44
CA TRP A 54 -2.79 -12.70 -8.36
C TRP A 54 -4.24 -12.68 -8.85
N SER A 55 -4.56 -11.85 -9.87
CA SER A 55 -5.89 -11.84 -10.50
C SER A 55 -6.19 -13.12 -11.27
N LYS A 56 -5.18 -13.70 -11.93
CA LYS A 56 -5.32 -14.92 -12.74
C LYS A 56 -5.40 -16.18 -11.87
N SER A 57 -4.77 -16.17 -10.71
CA SER A 57 -4.72 -17.29 -9.78
C SER A 57 -6.02 -17.48 -8.99
N ALA A 58 -6.96 -16.53 -9.06
CA ALA A 58 -8.28 -16.70 -8.48
C ALA A 58 -9.02 -17.87 -9.18
N PRO A 59 -9.52 -18.88 -8.45
CA PRO A 59 -10.19 -20.02 -9.06
C PRO A 59 -11.37 -19.51 -9.89
N LYS A 60 -11.40 -19.88 -11.18
CA LYS A 60 -12.58 -19.69 -12.02
C LYS A 60 -13.68 -20.51 -11.36
N SER A 61 -14.73 -19.85 -10.91
CA SER A 61 -15.86 -20.53 -10.27
C SER A 61 -16.59 -21.42 -11.30
N ASN A 62 -16.07 -22.62 -11.52
CA ASN A 62 -16.91 -23.70 -12.00
C ASN A 62 -17.69 -24.18 -10.77
N LYS A 63 -18.98 -23.88 -10.76
CA LYS A 63 -19.92 -24.36 -9.77
C LYS A 63 -19.90 -25.88 -9.71
N SER A 64 -19.16 -26.43 -8.77
CA SER A 64 -19.39 -27.77 -8.23
C SER A 64 -19.45 -27.60 -6.72
N ALA A 65 -20.61 -27.93 -6.19
CA ALA A 65 -20.90 -27.80 -4.77
C ALA A 65 -19.95 -28.74 -3.99
N GLY A 66 -19.09 -28.18 -3.13
CA GLY A 66 -18.42 -28.99 -2.13
C GLY A 66 -16.96 -28.65 -1.78
N ASP A 67 -16.29 -27.71 -2.44
CA ASP A 67 -14.89 -27.43 -2.13
C ASP A 67 -14.72 -25.98 -1.66
N THR A 68 -14.48 -25.81 -0.34
CA THR A 68 -14.35 -24.54 0.37
C THR A 68 -12.90 -24.03 0.42
N SER A 69 -11.98 -24.53 -0.40
CA SER A 69 -10.54 -24.22 -0.31
C SER A 69 -10.01 -23.20 -1.31
N GLY A 70 -10.85 -22.43 -1.98
CA GLY A 70 -10.45 -21.38 -2.93
C GLY A 70 -10.55 -19.97 -2.33
N GLU A 71 -9.80 -19.62 -1.29
CA GLU A 71 -9.72 -18.23 -0.85
C GLU A 71 -9.13 -17.37 -1.97
N LYS A 72 -9.95 -16.42 -2.49
CA LYS A 72 -9.47 -15.38 -3.39
C LYS A 72 -8.37 -14.61 -2.68
N VAL A 73 -7.17 -14.59 -3.25
CA VAL A 73 -6.09 -13.74 -2.75
C VAL A 73 -6.60 -12.30 -2.71
N LYS A 74 -6.74 -11.74 -1.52
CA LYS A 74 -7.12 -10.34 -1.35
C LYS A 74 -5.91 -9.50 -1.71
N LYS A 75 -5.97 -8.77 -2.82
CA LYS A 75 -4.88 -7.93 -3.31
C LYS A 75 -4.77 -6.59 -2.58
N PHE A 76 -5.89 -6.10 -2.06
CA PHE A 76 -6.03 -4.78 -1.46
C PHE A 76 -6.61 -4.83 -0.05
N PRO A 77 -6.21 -3.90 0.83
CA PRO A 77 -5.27 -2.79 0.62
C PRO A 77 -3.85 -3.27 0.31
N LEU A 78 -3.08 -2.42 -0.39
CA LEU A 78 -1.70 -2.67 -0.77
C LEU A 78 -0.83 -1.47 -0.41
N VAL A 79 0.34 -1.74 0.15
CA VAL A 79 1.46 -0.78 0.23
C VAL A 79 2.59 -1.30 -0.64
N ALA A 80 3.07 -0.47 -1.57
CA ALA A 80 4.14 -0.85 -2.48
C ALA A 80 5.30 0.16 -2.42
N LEU A 81 6.51 -0.35 -2.19
CA LEU A 81 7.76 0.42 -2.26
C LEU A 81 8.31 0.39 -3.68
N PHE A 82 8.48 1.55 -4.31
CA PHE A 82 9.05 1.64 -5.64
C PHE A 82 10.58 1.54 -5.63
N VAL A 83 11.10 0.77 -6.59
CA VAL A 83 12.53 0.63 -6.87
C VAL A 83 12.78 1.17 -8.30
N PRO A 84 13.86 1.93 -8.56
CA PRO A 84 14.95 2.24 -7.61
C PRO A 84 14.58 3.35 -6.62
N PHE A 85 15.20 3.31 -5.45
CA PHE A 85 15.25 4.41 -4.51
C PHE A 85 16.71 4.87 -4.32
N THR A 86 16.91 6.05 -3.72
CA THR A 86 18.24 6.63 -3.56
C THR A 86 18.68 6.51 -2.11
N GLU A 87 19.92 6.05 -1.90
CA GLU A 87 20.60 6.03 -0.62
C GLU A 87 21.89 6.86 -0.71
N GLN A 88 22.14 7.69 0.29
CA GLN A 88 23.33 8.51 0.41
C GLN A 88 24.06 8.16 1.70
N TYR A 89 25.28 7.71 1.55
CA TYR A 89 26.19 7.32 2.64
C TYR A 89 27.24 8.39 2.90
N GLY A 90 27.90 8.31 4.05
CA GLY A 90 29.07 9.16 4.37
C GLY A 90 28.85 10.13 5.52
N ASP A 91 27.69 10.13 6.17
CA ASP A 91 27.47 10.84 7.41
C ASP A 91 27.84 9.92 8.60
N PRO A 92 28.84 10.28 9.46
CA PRO A 92 29.27 9.42 10.55
C PRO A 92 28.23 9.24 11.66
N ALA A 93 27.17 10.07 11.69
CA ALA A 93 26.12 10.01 12.70
C ALA A 93 24.96 9.09 12.31
N ILE A 94 24.85 8.74 11.04
CA ILE A 94 23.76 7.92 10.49
C ILE A 94 24.30 6.88 9.52
N TYR A 95 23.61 5.77 9.35
CA TYR A 95 23.97 4.75 8.37
C TYR A 95 23.79 5.26 6.94
N CYS A 96 22.58 5.74 6.61
CA CYS A 96 22.34 6.39 5.32
C CYS A 96 21.18 7.39 5.38
N LYS A 97 21.15 8.31 4.42
CA LYS A 97 19.97 9.13 4.08
C LYS A 97 19.28 8.51 2.87
N ALA A 98 18.01 8.21 3.00
CA ALA A 98 17.24 7.60 1.94
C ALA A 98 16.18 8.56 1.38
N SER A 99 15.90 8.41 0.09
CA SER A 99 14.75 9.04 -0.57
C SER A 99 13.96 7.95 -1.29
N ILE A 100 12.76 7.66 -0.80
CA ILE A 100 11.93 6.58 -1.30
C ILE A 100 10.59 7.09 -1.83
N SER A 101 9.92 6.26 -2.62
CA SER A 101 8.54 6.49 -3.05
C SER A 101 7.69 5.28 -2.72
N VAL A 102 6.49 5.53 -2.20
CA VAL A 102 5.55 4.50 -1.73
C VAL A 102 4.18 4.75 -2.34
N LEU A 103 3.51 3.68 -2.74
CA LEU A 103 2.13 3.66 -3.18
C LEU A 103 1.28 2.99 -2.10
N ILE A 104 0.19 3.63 -1.69
CA ILE A 104 -0.87 3.05 -0.86
C ILE A 104 -2.12 2.96 -1.72
N ALA A 105 -2.62 1.76 -2.00
CA ALA A 105 -3.69 1.53 -2.96
C ALA A 105 -4.84 0.70 -2.39
N CYS A 106 -6.04 0.98 -2.84
CA CYS A 106 -7.22 0.15 -2.59
C CYS A 106 -8.02 -0.08 -3.87
N SER A 107 -8.83 -1.14 -3.88
CA SER A 107 -9.78 -1.37 -4.97
C SER A 107 -10.84 -0.29 -5.00
N SER A 108 -11.28 0.06 -6.20
CA SER A 108 -12.30 1.06 -6.46
C SER A 108 -13.30 0.52 -7.50
N ARG A 109 -14.29 1.33 -7.87
CA ARG A 109 -15.25 0.98 -8.92
C ARG A 109 -15.27 2.06 -10.00
N GLN A 110 -15.44 1.64 -11.25
CA GLN A 110 -15.43 2.57 -12.37
C GLN A 110 -16.61 3.54 -12.32
N GLU A 111 -17.76 3.07 -11.87
CA GLU A 111 -19.02 3.81 -11.78
C GLU A 111 -19.08 4.82 -10.64
N TRP A 112 -18.09 4.81 -9.72
CA TRP A 112 -18.09 5.75 -8.60
C TRP A 112 -17.72 7.16 -9.05
N SER A 113 -18.50 8.15 -8.60
CA SER A 113 -18.13 9.56 -8.69
C SER A 113 -16.90 9.87 -7.83
N ASN A 114 -16.27 11.01 -8.06
CA ASN A 114 -15.13 11.45 -7.24
C ASN A 114 -15.52 11.67 -5.78
N GLU A 115 -16.73 12.14 -5.49
CA GLU A 115 -17.26 12.30 -4.13
C GLU A 115 -17.38 10.93 -3.44
N LYS A 116 -17.92 9.95 -4.17
CA LYS A 116 -18.04 8.58 -3.63
C LYS A 116 -16.66 7.93 -3.41
N ARG A 117 -15.69 8.16 -4.30
CA ARG A 117 -14.30 7.70 -4.13
C ARG A 117 -13.64 8.40 -2.93
N LYS A 118 -13.85 9.73 -2.77
CA LYS A 118 -13.34 10.47 -1.63
C LYS A 118 -13.82 9.85 -0.32
N GLU A 119 -15.11 9.61 -0.18
CA GLU A 119 -15.68 9.02 1.03
C GLU A 119 -15.21 7.57 1.24
N THR A 120 -15.36 6.71 0.21
CA THR A 120 -15.21 5.25 0.36
C THR A 120 -13.75 4.81 0.31
N SER A 121 -12.95 5.36 -0.63
CA SER A 121 -11.55 4.96 -0.79
C SER A 121 -10.64 5.78 0.10
N PHE A 122 -10.75 7.12 0.03
CA PHE A 122 -9.78 7.98 0.71
C PHE A 122 -10.05 8.11 2.21
N GLU A 123 -11.24 8.60 2.61
CA GLU A 123 -11.53 8.85 4.03
C GLU A 123 -11.59 7.55 4.86
N ASN A 124 -12.10 6.47 4.26
CA ASN A 124 -12.35 5.24 4.98
C ASN A 124 -11.19 4.23 4.94
N ILE A 125 -10.30 4.30 3.95
CA ILE A 125 -9.24 3.29 3.75
C ILE A 125 -7.86 3.93 3.62
N LEU A 126 -7.65 4.76 2.60
CA LEU A 126 -6.31 5.20 2.22
C LEU A 126 -5.69 6.19 3.21
N LYS A 127 -6.46 7.16 3.71
CA LYS A 127 -5.96 8.13 4.70
C LYS A 127 -5.64 7.48 6.04
N PRO A 128 -6.50 6.63 6.63
CA PRO A 128 -6.14 5.92 7.86
C PRO A 128 -4.85 5.11 7.73
N ILE A 129 -4.65 4.40 6.60
CA ILE A 129 -3.42 3.65 6.34
C ILE A 129 -2.23 4.59 6.18
N TYR A 130 -2.39 5.70 5.43
CA TYR A 130 -1.32 6.68 5.24
C TYR A 130 -0.89 7.32 6.56
N GLU A 131 -1.83 7.77 7.38
CA GLU A 131 -1.54 8.39 8.68
C GLU A 131 -0.84 7.40 9.61
N SER A 132 -1.37 6.19 9.72
CA SER A 132 -0.73 5.12 10.50
C SER A 132 0.65 4.76 9.96
N PHE A 133 0.86 4.75 8.62
CA PHE A 133 2.16 4.48 8.02
C PHE A 133 3.21 5.52 8.40
N ILE A 134 2.87 6.80 8.35
CA ILE A 134 3.79 7.88 8.74
C ILE A 134 4.08 7.81 10.26
N ASP A 135 3.09 7.55 11.08
CA ASP A 135 3.25 7.41 12.52
C ASP A 135 4.14 6.22 12.89
N GLU A 136 3.89 5.04 12.31
CA GLU A 136 4.69 3.83 12.56
C GLU A 136 6.11 3.96 12.02
N LEU A 137 6.28 4.64 10.89
CA LEU A 137 7.61 4.97 10.40
C LEU A 137 8.39 5.83 11.41
N GLY A 138 7.73 6.82 12.00
CA GLY A 138 8.31 7.66 13.06
C GLY A 138 8.60 6.92 14.37
N ARG A 139 7.91 5.83 14.65
CA ARG A 139 8.15 4.97 15.83
C ARG A 139 9.19 3.88 15.60
N HIS A 140 9.64 3.69 14.35
CA HIS A 140 10.55 2.61 14.02
C HIS A 140 11.96 2.88 14.56
N ASP A 141 12.58 1.90 15.26
CA ASP A 141 13.82 2.05 16.00
C ASP A 141 15.05 2.44 15.16
N PHE A 142 15.04 2.10 13.88
CA PHE A 142 16.12 2.38 12.93
C PHE A 142 15.88 3.64 12.08
N VAL A 143 14.75 4.31 12.24
CA VAL A 143 14.36 5.47 11.44
C VAL A 143 14.28 6.72 12.30
N LYS A 144 14.75 7.83 11.77
CA LYS A 144 14.57 9.15 12.34
C LYS A 144 14.06 10.11 11.29
N GLU A 145 13.23 11.03 11.74
CA GLU A 145 12.79 12.14 10.91
C GLU A 145 13.99 13.07 10.65
N PRO A 146 14.26 13.42 9.38
CA PRO A 146 15.36 14.33 9.03
C PRO A 146 15.17 15.76 9.57
N TYR A 147 13.92 16.10 9.93
CA TYR A 147 13.57 17.39 10.53
C TYR A 147 12.73 17.13 11.78
N SER A 148 12.97 17.92 12.84
CA SER A 148 12.33 17.74 14.13
C SER A 148 10.80 17.57 14.02
N GLY A 149 10.33 16.35 14.18
CA GLY A 149 8.92 15.98 14.22
C GLY A 149 8.23 15.77 12.87
N CYS A 150 8.95 15.74 11.72
CA CYS A 150 8.29 15.50 10.44
C CYS A 150 9.14 14.78 9.39
N PHE A 151 8.48 13.90 8.63
CA PHE A 151 9.01 13.36 7.38
C PHE A 151 8.67 14.29 6.22
N VAL A 152 9.70 14.78 5.52
CA VAL A 152 9.50 15.59 4.31
C VAL A 152 9.18 14.66 3.14
N HIS A 153 8.03 14.88 2.52
CA HIS A 153 7.59 14.13 1.35
C HIS A 153 6.50 14.88 0.57
N GLU A 154 6.26 14.45 -0.64
CA GLU A 154 5.13 14.87 -1.48
C GLU A 154 4.03 13.82 -1.38
N LYS A 155 2.81 14.25 -1.05
CA LYS A 155 1.62 13.39 -1.03
C LYS A 155 0.70 13.73 -2.19
N GLN A 156 0.33 12.72 -2.97
CA GLN A 156 -0.59 12.87 -4.09
C GLN A 156 -1.78 11.93 -3.93
N ASP A 157 -2.99 12.50 -3.86
CA ASP A 157 -4.24 11.75 -3.88
C ASP A 157 -4.67 11.51 -5.33
N ASN A 158 -4.65 10.25 -5.77
CA ASN A 158 -4.97 9.87 -7.14
C ASN A 158 -6.30 9.11 -7.20
N TYR A 159 -7.34 9.81 -7.62
CA TYR A 159 -8.64 9.23 -7.96
C TYR A 159 -8.52 8.53 -9.31
N SER A 160 -8.84 7.25 -9.38
CA SER A 160 -8.60 6.43 -10.59
C SER A 160 -7.12 6.38 -10.99
N TYR A 161 -6.24 6.02 -10.06
CA TYR A 161 -4.80 5.90 -10.30
C TYR A 161 -4.46 5.00 -11.49
N GLY A 162 -5.23 3.92 -11.68
CA GLY A 162 -5.02 3.04 -12.82
C GLY A 162 -5.94 1.82 -12.76
N ARG A 163 -5.63 0.89 -13.65
CA ARG A 163 -6.26 -0.41 -13.68
C ARG A 163 -5.18 -1.46 -13.68
N TYR A 164 -5.22 -2.34 -12.71
CA TYR A 164 -4.36 -3.51 -12.65
C TYR A 164 -5.20 -4.74 -12.95
N GLY A 165 -4.85 -5.46 -14.02
CA GLY A 165 -5.54 -6.67 -14.42
C GLY A 165 -5.28 -7.02 -15.88
N ALA A 166 -5.46 -8.30 -16.23
CA ALA A 166 -5.27 -8.80 -17.57
C ALA A 166 -6.48 -8.49 -18.45
N TYR A 167 -6.24 -8.22 -19.73
CA TYR A 167 -7.26 -8.27 -20.75
C TYR A 167 -7.58 -9.75 -21.07
N THR A 168 -8.86 -10.07 -21.21
CA THR A 168 -9.26 -11.36 -21.77
C THR A 168 -8.92 -11.38 -23.26
N GLN A 169 -8.85 -12.57 -23.88
CA GLN A 169 -8.68 -12.70 -25.34
C GLN A 169 -9.78 -11.99 -26.14
N SER A 170 -10.94 -11.73 -25.53
CA SER A 170 -12.05 -10.96 -26.10
C SER A 170 -11.89 -9.43 -25.91
N GLY A 171 -10.80 -8.96 -25.32
CA GLY A 171 -10.57 -7.52 -25.10
C GLY A 171 -11.31 -6.93 -23.91
N GLU A 172 -12.04 -7.73 -23.13
CA GLU A 172 -12.66 -7.28 -21.90
C GLU A 172 -11.62 -7.14 -20.78
N SER A 173 -11.59 -5.96 -20.18
CA SER A 173 -10.71 -5.69 -19.03
C SER A 173 -11.26 -6.38 -17.78
N VAL A 174 -10.53 -7.35 -17.27
CA VAL A 174 -10.76 -7.95 -15.95
C VAL A 174 -10.10 -7.11 -14.83
N SER A 175 -9.60 -5.92 -15.20
CA SER A 175 -8.88 -5.05 -14.29
C SER A 175 -9.81 -4.36 -13.30
N GLU A 176 -9.48 -4.49 -12.03
CA GLU A 176 -10.12 -3.69 -10.98
C GLU A 176 -9.53 -2.28 -11.01
N PRO A 177 -10.36 -1.22 -11.13
CA PRO A 177 -9.88 0.14 -10.95
C PRO A 177 -9.37 0.32 -9.52
N ILE A 178 -8.35 1.14 -9.36
CA ILE A 178 -7.77 1.45 -8.07
C ILE A 178 -7.73 2.95 -7.82
N ASP A 179 -7.91 3.33 -6.56
CA ASP A 179 -7.59 4.64 -6.03
C ASP A 179 -6.32 4.51 -5.19
N ALA A 180 -5.50 5.56 -5.16
CA ALA A 180 -4.22 5.50 -4.48
C ALA A 180 -3.76 6.83 -3.89
N ILE A 181 -3.02 6.75 -2.78
CA ILE A 181 -2.13 7.81 -2.30
C ILE A 181 -0.72 7.44 -2.73
N VAL A 182 -0.05 8.36 -3.43
CA VAL A 182 1.37 8.23 -3.79
C VAL A 182 2.17 9.17 -2.91
N ILE A 183 3.13 8.61 -2.20
CA ILE A 183 4.12 9.32 -1.42
C ILE A 183 5.40 9.36 -2.26
N ARG A 184 5.91 10.57 -2.56
CA ARG A 184 7.15 10.74 -3.32
C ARG A 184 8.19 11.47 -2.50
N ASN A 185 9.45 11.20 -2.78
CA ASN A 185 10.58 11.86 -2.16
C ASN A 185 10.54 11.82 -0.62
N LEU A 186 10.04 10.72 -0.06
CA LEU A 186 10.00 10.53 1.39
C LEU A 186 11.43 10.42 1.90
N LYS A 187 11.85 11.41 2.69
CA LYS A 187 13.20 11.53 3.23
C LYS A 187 13.29 10.81 4.57
N LEU A 188 14.24 9.88 4.68
CA LEU A 188 14.51 9.10 5.87
C LEU A 188 15.99 9.22 6.27
N GLU A 189 16.27 9.27 7.55
CA GLU A 189 17.59 8.99 8.12
C GLU A 189 17.56 7.61 8.75
N ILE A 190 18.43 6.71 8.30
CA ILE A 190 18.51 5.32 8.74
C ILE A 190 19.74 5.15 9.62
N PHE A 191 19.61 4.48 10.76
CA PHE A 191 20.67 4.18 11.69
C PHE A 191 21.13 2.72 11.57
N GLU A 192 22.41 2.47 11.80
CA GLU A 192 22.95 1.12 11.83
C GLU A 192 22.52 0.37 13.10
N ARG A 193 22.26 1.09 14.18
CA ARG A 193 21.79 0.57 15.48
C ARG A 193 20.50 1.27 15.88
N PRO A 194 19.65 0.58 16.66
CA PRO A 194 18.43 1.19 17.17
C PRO A 194 18.72 2.52 17.86
N CYS A 195 17.92 3.55 17.55
CA CYS A 195 17.97 4.80 18.29
C CYS A 195 17.47 4.56 19.72
N ASN A 196 18.32 4.82 20.70
CA ASN A 196 17.85 4.93 22.08
C ASN A 196 17.00 6.21 22.20
N ARG A 197 15.70 6.04 22.25
CA ARG A 197 14.73 7.12 22.52
C ARG A 197 14.52 7.29 24.00
#